data_de8d3219685d38b8d3d4d539a1e8cf27
#
_entry.id   de8d3219685d38b8d3d4d539a1e8cf27
#
_cell.length_a   1.000
_cell.length_b   1.000
_cell.length_c   1.000
_cell.angle_alpha   90.00
_cell.angle_beta   90.00
_cell.angle_gamma   90.00
#
_symmetry.space_group_name_H-M   'P 1'
#
loop_
_entity.id
_entity.type
_entity.pdbx_description
1 polymer ?
#
loop_
_entity_poly.entity_id
_entity_poly.type
_entity_poly.pdbx_seq_one_letter_code
_entity_poly.pdbx_strand_id
1 'polypeptide(L)'
;MSTRIAGLTGATLETAPTVCHECTWWQSRTGRRVDKRRWIQGTEDEWGAWGTVYHDDDGRLLGSMQYGPSGLFPRATELPAGPPSDDAVLVTCAYLADASKPWVMQSLFLTAIGEARQRGARALEAFAYRYADGEPAYERFQVHKTIFPSDFLSDFGFRTVRMSGRVELARLELGGLQPVMEGTRERVLRVVRDAFVPAPAPQRP
;
A
#
# COMPACT_ATOMS: atom_id res chain seq x y z
N MET A 1 -17.54 -6.79 -19.63
CA MET A 1 -17.48 -6.14 -18.30
C MET A 1 -16.02 -5.75 -18.10
N SER A 2 -15.72 -4.47 -18.08
CA SER A 2 -14.35 -4.00 -17.79
C SER A 2 -14.03 -4.34 -16.34
N THR A 3 -12.94 -5.06 -16.12
CA THR A 3 -12.49 -5.41 -14.77
C THR A 3 -11.98 -4.12 -14.14
N ARG A 4 -12.65 -3.61 -13.12
CA ARG A 4 -12.27 -2.35 -12.43
C ARG A 4 -10.89 -2.43 -11.78
N ILE A 5 -10.44 -3.62 -11.41
CA ILE A 5 -9.13 -3.88 -10.81
C ILE A 5 -8.32 -4.72 -11.78
N ALA A 6 -7.11 -4.27 -12.08
CA ALA A 6 -6.16 -4.98 -12.94
C ALA A 6 -4.79 -5.08 -12.24
N GLY A 7 -4.04 -6.14 -12.56
CA GLY A 7 -2.67 -6.29 -12.09
C GLY A 7 -1.77 -5.18 -12.65
N LEU A 8 -0.88 -4.68 -11.82
CA LEU A 8 0.15 -3.73 -12.24
C LEU A 8 1.32 -4.49 -12.85
N THR A 9 1.49 -4.32 -14.15
CA THR A 9 2.47 -4.97 -15.02
C THR A 9 3.10 -3.94 -15.94
N GLY A 10 4.10 -4.32 -16.74
CA GLY A 10 4.65 -3.47 -17.80
C GLY A 10 3.60 -3.02 -18.80
N ALA A 11 2.65 -3.90 -19.13
CA ALA A 11 1.56 -3.60 -20.05
C ALA A 11 0.52 -2.61 -19.49
N THR A 12 0.33 -2.58 -18.16
CA THR A 12 -0.63 -1.69 -17.49
C THR A 12 0.03 -0.49 -16.81
N LEU A 13 1.36 -0.38 -16.84
CA LEU A 13 2.11 0.68 -16.16
C LEU A 13 1.65 2.09 -16.57
N GLU A 14 1.34 2.29 -17.84
CA GLU A 14 0.90 3.61 -18.34
C GLU A 14 -0.45 4.04 -17.75
N THR A 15 -1.24 3.11 -17.23
CA THR A 15 -2.50 3.42 -16.54
C THR A 15 -2.31 3.75 -15.06
N ALA A 16 -1.11 3.53 -14.51
CA ALA A 16 -0.75 3.90 -13.14
C ALA A 16 -0.44 5.41 -13.03
N PRO A 17 -0.32 5.97 -11.80
CA PRO A 17 0.08 7.36 -11.64
C PRO A 17 1.41 7.65 -12.36
N THR A 18 1.48 8.78 -13.08
CA THR A 18 2.67 9.17 -13.87
C THR A 18 3.96 9.15 -13.03
N VAL A 19 3.89 9.52 -11.75
CA VAL A 19 5.03 9.45 -10.82
C VAL A 19 5.56 8.03 -10.64
N CYS A 20 4.75 7.00 -10.87
CA CYS A 20 5.13 5.61 -10.71
C CYS A 20 5.88 5.05 -11.93
N HIS A 21 5.78 5.70 -13.11
CA HIS A 21 6.33 5.17 -14.36
C HIS A 21 7.87 5.03 -14.27
N GLU A 22 8.55 6.02 -13.72
CA GLU A 22 10.02 6.04 -13.58
C GLU A 22 10.50 5.87 -12.12
N CYS A 23 9.57 5.81 -11.16
CA CYS A 23 9.92 5.68 -9.75
C CYS A 23 10.56 4.32 -9.47
N THR A 24 11.77 4.34 -8.93
CA THR A 24 12.51 3.16 -8.48
C THR A 24 12.90 3.25 -7.01
N TRP A 25 12.17 4.03 -6.22
CA TRP A 25 12.55 4.30 -4.84
C TRP A 25 12.65 3.02 -4.00
N TRP A 26 11.67 2.13 -4.09
CA TRP A 26 11.68 0.85 -3.37
C TRP A 26 12.64 -0.16 -3.98
N GLN A 27 12.81 -0.11 -5.32
CA GLN A 27 13.63 -1.05 -6.08
C GLN A 27 15.13 -0.77 -5.98
N SER A 28 15.51 0.44 -5.54
CA SER A 28 16.91 0.86 -5.44
C SER A 28 17.37 0.95 -3.99
N ARG A 29 18.60 0.54 -3.71
CA ARG A 29 19.31 0.89 -2.48
C ARG A 29 19.84 2.31 -2.56
N THR A 30 20.13 2.93 -1.42
CA THR A 30 20.73 4.26 -1.35
C THR A 30 21.99 4.35 -2.22
N GLY A 31 22.05 5.36 -3.06
CA GLY A 31 23.17 5.59 -3.97
C GLY A 31 23.25 4.67 -5.20
N ARG A 32 22.29 3.79 -5.41
CA ARG A 32 22.23 2.91 -6.58
C ARG A 32 21.07 3.29 -7.49
N ARG A 33 21.31 3.32 -8.80
CA ARG A 33 20.27 3.45 -9.81
C ARG A 33 19.82 2.08 -10.27
N VAL A 34 18.52 1.95 -10.53
CA VAL A 34 17.90 0.72 -11.07
C VAL A 34 17.22 1.09 -12.38
N ASP A 35 17.41 0.27 -13.39
CA ASP A 35 16.64 0.35 -14.61
C ASP A 35 15.23 -0.19 -14.36
N LYS A 36 14.24 0.68 -14.44
CA LYS A 36 12.84 0.35 -14.14
C LYS A 36 12.29 -0.74 -15.07
N ARG A 37 12.61 -0.69 -16.36
CA ARG A 37 12.12 -1.65 -17.35
C ARG A 37 12.68 -3.03 -17.09
N ARG A 38 13.99 -3.11 -16.83
CA ARG A 38 14.64 -4.38 -16.49
C ARG A 38 14.11 -4.96 -15.18
N TRP A 39 13.85 -4.10 -14.18
CA TRP A 39 13.24 -4.55 -12.93
C TRP A 39 11.84 -5.10 -13.16
N ILE A 40 11.00 -4.42 -13.96
CA ILE A 40 9.64 -4.87 -14.31
C ILE A 40 9.71 -6.26 -14.95
N GLN A 41 10.53 -6.43 -16.01
CA GLN A 41 10.65 -7.69 -16.71
C GLN A 41 11.08 -8.83 -15.76
N GLY A 42 12.12 -8.63 -14.96
CA GLY A 42 12.57 -9.65 -14.02
C GLY A 42 11.51 -9.97 -12.94
N THR A 43 10.75 -8.96 -12.51
CA THR A 43 9.68 -9.16 -11.53
C THR A 43 8.50 -9.91 -12.13
N GLU A 44 8.12 -9.63 -13.37
CA GLU A 44 7.04 -10.36 -14.06
C GLU A 44 7.40 -11.82 -14.31
N ASP A 45 8.66 -12.09 -14.65
CA ASP A 45 9.17 -13.47 -14.87
C ASP A 45 9.19 -14.26 -13.54
N GLU A 46 9.54 -13.62 -12.42
CA GLU A 46 9.69 -14.28 -11.11
C GLU A 46 8.36 -14.35 -10.33
N TRP A 47 7.59 -13.27 -10.35
CA TRP A 47 6.43 -13.09 -9.48
C TRP A 47 5.13 -12.84 -10.24
N GLY A 48 5.17 -12.20 -11.41
CA GLY A 48 4.01 -11.72 -12.14
C GLY A 48 3.68 -10.25 -11.80
N ALA A 49 2.39 -9.91 -11.72
CA ALA A 49 1.96 -8.57 -11.37
C ALA A 49 2.52 -8.16 -9.99
N TRP A 50 3.14 -6.98 -9.93
CA TRP A 50 3.80 -6.42 -8.75
C TRP A 50 2.96 -5.33 -8.06
N GLY A 51 1.66 -5.43 -8.21
CA GLY A 51 0.68 -4.52 -7.64
C GLY A 51 -0.65 -4.56 -8.37
N THR A 52 -1.51 -3.61 -8.06
CA THR A 52 -2.83 -3.44 -8.69
C THR A 52 -3.11 -1.99 -9.01
N VAL A 53 -3.93 -1.77 -10.05
CA VAL A 53 -4.55 -0.50 -10.41
C VAL A 53 -6.07 -0.65 -10.38
N TYR A 54 -6.75 0.39 -9.94
CA TYR A 54 -8.20 0.46 -9.88
C TYR A 54 -8.71 1.60 -10.76
N HIS A 55 -9.58 1.30 -11.70
CA HIS A 55 -10.18 2.27 -12.63
C HIS A 55 -11.70 2.33 -12.44
N ASP A 56 -12.30 3.48 -12.75
CA ASP A 56 -13.75 3.60 -12.87
C ASP A 56 -14.26 3.03 -14.20
N ASP A 57 -15.57 3.13 -14.41
CA ASP A 57 -16.22 2.60 -15.63
C ASP A 57 -15.78 3.35 -16.90
N ASP A 58 -15.28 4.57 -16.76
CA ASP A 58 -14.75 5.41 -17.84
C ASP A 58 -13.25 5.19 -18.09
N GLY A 59 -12.62 4.27 -17.34
CA GLY A 59 -11.18 3.96 -17.44
C GLY A 59 -10.26 4.97 -16.73
N ARG A 60 -10.81 5.88 -15.92
CA ARG A 60 -9.99 6.81 -15.15
C ARG A 60 -9.40 6.13 -13.93
N LEU A 61 -8.13 6.38 -13.67
CA LEU A 61 -7.45 5.85 -12.49
C LEU A 61 -8.10 6.39 -11.20
N LEU A 62 -8.54 5.48 -10.34
CA LEU A 62 -9.02 5.79 -8.99
C LEU A 62 -7.94 5.57 -7.93
N GLY A 63 -7.07 4.59 -8.13
CA GLY A 63 -5.98 4.30 -7.21
C GLY A 63 -5.08 3.18 -7.69
N SER A 64 -3.94 3.02 -7.03
CA SER A 64 -3.00 1.92 -7.26
C SER A 64 -2.30 1.52 -5.99
N MET A 65 -1.79 0.30 -5.95
CA MET A 65 -1.01 -0.22 -4.84
C MET A 65 0.11 -1.12 -5.38
N GLN A 66 1.33 -0.94 -4.89
CA GLN A 66 2.48 -1.78 -5.20
C GLN A 66 2.73 -2.76 -4.05
N TYR A 67 2.93 -4.03 -4.37
CA TYR A 67 3.26 -5.09 -3.41
C TYR A 67 3.94 -6.27 -4.11
N GLY A 68 4.65 -7.09 -3.36
CA GLY A 68 5.32 -8.29 -3.81
C GLY A 68 6.26 -8.86 -2.74
N PRO A 69 7.00 -9.92 -3.03
CA PRO A 69 8.04 -10.42 -2.15
C PRO A 69 9.02 -9.33 -1.74
N SER A 70 9.48 -9.34 -0.48
CA SER A 70 10.36 -8.31 0.07
C SER A 70 11.68 -8.17 -0.73
N GLY A 71 12.18 -9.27 -1.32
CA GLY A 71 13.39 -9.28 -2.16
C GLY A 71 13.30 -8.38 -3.39
N LEU A 72 12.11 -8.11 -3.91
CA LEU A 72 11.88 -7.17 -5.03
C LEU A 72 12.10 -5.70 -4.63
N PHE A 73 12.14 -5.41 -3.33
CA PHE A 73 12.19 -4.07 -2.76
C PHE A 73 13.39 -3.88 -1.82
N PRO A 74 14.62 -3.92 -2.34
CA PRO A 74 15.84 -3.91 -1.51
C PRO A 74 15.98 -2.69 -0.60
N ARG A 75 15.31 -1.57 -0.87
CA ARG A 75 15.27 -0.42 0.05
C ARG A 75 14.63 -0.77 1.39
N ALA A 76 13.73 -1.73 1.43
CA ALA A 76 13.07 -2.14 2.66
C ALA A 76 14.05 -2.62 3.73
N THR A 77 15.22 -3.15 3.34
CA THR A 77 16.27 -3.57 4.27
C THR A 77 17.01 -2.39 4.90
N GLU A 78 16.92 -1.20 4.29
CA GLU A 78 17.60 0.02 4.75
C GLU A 78 16.71 0.90 5.64
N LEU A 79 15.40 0.58 5.73
CA LEU A 79 14.51 1.34 6.59
C LEU A 79 14.74 1.01 8.07
N PRO A 80 14.53 1.98 8.99
CA PRO A 80 14.86 1.81 10.41
C PRO A 80 14.21 0.60 11.07
N ALA A 81 13.00 0.21 10.66
CA ALA A 81 12.28 -0.96 11.19
C ALA A 81 12.45 -2.22 10.32
N GLY A 82 13.27 -2.16 9.25
CA GLY A 82 13.58 -3.32 8.39
C GLY A 82 14.55 -4.33 9.01
N PRO A 83 14.85 -5.43 8.33
CA PRO A 83 14.24 -5.88 7.08
C PRO A 83 12.84 -6.47 7.28
N PRO A 84 11.98 -6.51 6.22
CA PRO A 84 10.77 -7.33 6.22
C PRO A 84 11.08 -8.82 6.33
N SER A 85 10.05 -9.61 6.65
CA SER A 85 10.16 -11.07 6.74
C SER A 85 10.13 -11.73 5.35
N ASP A 86 10.86 -12.84 5.20
CA ASP A 86 10.95 -13.57 3.93
C ASP A 86 9.65 -14.31 3.56
N ASP A 87 8.79 -14.58 4.56
CA ASP A 87 7.52 -15.28 4.39
C ASP A 87 6.32 -14.35 4.12
N ALA A 88 6.59 -13.05 3.99
CA ALA A 88 5.58 -12.03 3.81
C ALA A 88 5.65 -11.37 2.42
N VAL A 89 4.50 -10.95 1.93
CA VAL A 89 4.38 -9.98 0.84
C VAL A 89 4.45 -8.58 1.44
N LEU A 90 5.36 -7.76 0.93
CA LEU A 90 5.52 -6.37 1.35
C LEU A 90 4.61 -5.46 0.51
N VAL A 91 3.75 -4.70 1.17
CA VAL A 91 3.04 -3.56 0.57
C VAL A 91 3.93 -2.33 0.71
N THR A 92 4.29 -1.73 -0.42
CA THR A 92 5.33 -0.69 -0.45
C THR A 92 4.77 0.71 -0.59
N CYS A 93 3.83 0.91 -1.50
CA CYS A 93 3.20 2.21 -1.68
C CYS A 93 1.78 2.06 -2.20
N ALA A 94 0.97 3.09 -1.94
CA ALA A 94 -0.35 3.22 -2.48
C ALA A 94 -0.62 4.64 -2.95
N TYR A 95 -1.50 4.77 -3.93
CA TYR A 95 -1.97 6.03 -4.46
C TYR A 95 -3.49 6.04 -4.48
N LEU A 96 -4.07 7.17 -4.13
CA LEU A 96 -5.50 7.43 -4.22
C LEU A 96 -5.71 8.74 -4.99
N ALA A 97 -6.41 8.67 -6.12
CA ALA A 97 -6.64 9.83 -6.98
C ALA A 97 -7.62 10.84 -6.37
N ASP A 98 -8.55 10.36 -5.53
CA ASP A 98 -9.59 11.15 -4.90
C ASP A 98 -9.79 10.70 -3.45
N ALA A 99 -9.42 11.57 -2.50
CA ALA A 99 -9.55 11.30 -1.07
C ALA A 99 -11.00 11.08 -0.60
N SER A 100 -11.99 11.53 -1.37
CA SER A 100 -13.40 11.29 -1.09
C SER A 100 -13.86 9.85 -1.37
N LYS A 101 -12.98 9.01 -1.96
CA LYS A 101 -13.26 7.62 -2.33
C LYS A 101 -12.43 6.62 -1.50
N PRO A 102 -12.52 6.62 -0.19
CA PRO A 102 -11.68 5.77 0.69
C PRO A 102 -11.87 4.28 0.43
N TRP A 103 -13.03 3.86 -0.08
CA TRP A 103 -13.33 2.47 -0.45
C TRP A 103 -12.39 1.90 -1.53
N VAL A 104 -11.78 2.77 -2.36
CA VAL A 104 -10.78 2.36 -3.35
C VAL A 104 -9.56 1.78 -2.65
N MET A 105 -9.05 2.43 -1.62
CA MET A 105 -7.91 1.94 -0.83
C MET A 105 -8.24 0.60 -0.17
N GLN A 106 -9.45 0.48 0.39
CA GLN A 106 -9.91 -0.79 0.97
C GLN A 106 -9.92 -1.90 -0.08
N SER A 107 -10.44 -1.63 -1.28
CA SER A 107 -10.48 -2.61 -2.38
C SER A 107 -9.06 -3.04 -2.79
N LEU A 108 -8.11 -2.11 -2.85
CA LEU A 108 -6.71 -2.40 -3.16
C LEU A 108 -6.06 -3.29 -2.08
N PHE A 109 -6.28 -3.00 -0.79
CA PHE A 109 -5.78 -3.86 0.30
C PHE A 109 -6.40 -5.25 0.28
N LEU A 110 -7.71 -5.36 0.08
CA LEU A 110 -8.38 -6.66 -0.03
C LEU A 110 -7.87 -7.47 -1.23
N THR A 111 -7.57 -6.81 -2.35
CA THR A 111 -6.95 -7.46 -3.51
C THR A 111 -5.55 -7.97 -3.16
N ALA A 112 -4.71 -7.14 -2.55
CA ALA A 112 -3.37 -7.54 -2.13
C ALA A 112 -3.40 -8.73 -1.14
N ILE A 113 -4.35 -8.73 -0.19
CA ILE A 113 -4.58 -9.85 0.75
C ILE A 113 -4.96 -11.12 -0.02
N GLY A 114 -5.92 -11.00 -0.95
CA GLY A 114 -6.39 -12.13 -1.75
C GLY A 114 -5.27 -12.75 -2.59
N GLU A 115 -4.51 -11.93 -3.31
CA GLU A 115 -3.39 -12.39 -4.15
C GLU A 115 -2.25 -12.98 -3.33
N ALA A 116 -1.87 -12.35 -2.21
CA ALA A 116 -0.84 -12.87 -1.33
C ALA A 116 -1.21 -14.27 -0.79
N ARG A 117 -2.47 -14.47 -0.39
CA ARG A 117 -2.98 -15.79 0.03
C ARG A 117 -2.94 -16.82 -1.09
N GLN A 118 -3.39 -16.46 -2.29
CA GLN A 118 -3.37 -17.36 -3.45
C GLN A 118 -1.96 -17.81 -3.81
N ARG A 119 -0.96 -16.98 -3.54
CA ARG A 119 0.47 -17.26 -3.76
C ARG A 119 1.14 -17.94 -2.56
N GLY A 120 0.38 -18.26 -1.51
CA GLY A 120 0.88 -18.98 -0.34
C GLY A 120 1.70 -18.17 0.64
N ALA A 121 1.65 -16.84 0.56
CA ALA A 121 2.29 -15.99 1.56
C ALA A 121 1.63 -16.18 2.94
N ARG A 122 2.42 -16.15 4.00
CA ARG A 122 1.93 -16.28 5.37
C ARG A 122 1.37 -14.97 5.91
N ALA A 123 1.91 -13.85 5.44
CA ALA A 123 1.54 -12.54 5.93
C ALA A 123 1.62 -11.46 4.85
N LEU A 124 1.00 -10.33 5.12
CA LEU A 124 1.32 -9.04 4.53
C LEU A 124 2.14 -8.23 5.52
N GLU A 125 3.15 -7.51 5.04
CA GLU A 125 3.89 -6.52 5.82
C GLU A 125 3.85 -5.16 5.13
N ALA A 126 3.89 -4.10 5.91
CA ALA A 126 4.01 -2.74 5.43
C ALA A 126 4.77 -1.89 6.45
N PHE A 127 5.51 -0.89 5.97
CA PHE A 127 6.08 0.11 6.86
C PHE A 127 5.02 1.14 7.24
N ALA A 128 5.00 1.48 8.52
CA ALA A 128 4.10 2.45 9.10
C ALA A 128 4.88 3.57 9.80
N TYR A 129 4.20 4.70 9.97
CA TYR A 129 4.70 5.84 10.72
C TYR A 129 3.71 6.21 11.81
N ARG A 130 4.22 6.32 13.04
CA ARG A 130 3.42 6.73 14.19
C ARG A 130 3.42 8.24 14.31
N TYR A 131 2.28 8.82 14.01
CA TYR A 131 2.05 10.25 14.15
C TYR A 131 1.82 10.64 15.62
N ALA A 132 2.19 11.87 15.97
CA ALA A 132 1.84 12.44 17.26
C ALA A 132 0.35 12.84 17.27
N ASP A 133 -0.22 12.90 18.47
CA ASP A 133 -1.58 13.39 18.65
C ASP A 133 -1.70 14.83 18.12
N GLY A 134 -2.75 15.08 17.35
CA GLY A 134 -3.03 16.41 16.77
C GLY A 134 -2.33 16.71 15.43
N GLU A 135 -1.46 15.85 14.92
CA GLU A 135 -0.95 16.00 13.54
C GLU A 135 -2.09 15.83 12.52
N PRO A 136 -2.23 16.73 11.52
CA PRO A 136 -3.33 16.69 10.56
C PRO A 136 -3.37 15.39 9.76
N ALA A 137 -4.56 14.80 9.61
CA ALA A 137 -4.74 13.51 8.95
C ALA A 137 -4.32 13.54 7.45
N TYR A 138 -4.53 14.66 6.76
CA TYR A 138 -4.16 14.78 5.34
C TYR A 138 -2.64 14.79 5.12
N GLU A 139 -1.87 15.40 6.04
CA GLU A 139 -0.41 15.42 5.98
C GLU A 139 0.16 14.02 6.18
N ARG A 140 -0.48 13.21 7.03
CA ARG A 140 -0.10 11.83 7.28
C ARG A 140 0.01 11.03 5.99
N PHE A 141 -0.96 11.16 5.08
CA PHE A 141 -0.93 10.40 3.84
C PHE A 141 -0.09 11.07 2.74
N GLN A 142 -0.10 12.40 2.61
CA GLN A 142 0.61 13.10 1.55
C GLN A 142 2.13 13.10 1.75
N VAL A 143 2.60 13.24 2.97
CA VAL A 143 4.04 13.30 3.29
C VAL A 143 4.69 11.91 3.18
N HIS A 144 3.92 10.83 3.44
CA HIS A 144 4.45 9.47 3.50
C HIS A 144 3.68 8.52 2.58
N LYS A 145 3.59 8.81 1.29
CA LYS A 145 2.94 7.93 0.29
C LYS A 145 3.52 6.52 0.22
N THR A 146 4.73 6.33 0.69
CA THR A 146 5.46 5.06 0.71
C THR A 146 5.51 4.42 2.11
N ILE A 147 4.98 5.11 3.13
CA ILE A 147 4.89 4.64 4.51
C ILE A 147 3.49 5.01 4.99
N PHE A 148 2.78 4.04 5.53
CA PHE A 148 1.38 4.19 5.93
C PHE A 148 1.25 4.77 7.34
N PRO A 149 0.15 5.47 7.68
CA PRO A 149 -0.15 5.77 9.07
C PRO A 149 -0.34 4.47 9.88
N SER A 150 0.21 4.41 11.10
CA SER A 150 0.09 3.21 11.96
C SER A 150 -1.35 2.88 12.31
N ASP A 151 -2.15 3.89 12.63
CA ASP A 151 -3.57 3.76 12.92
C ASP A 151 -4.33 3.17 11.75
N PHE A 152 -4.07 3.67 10.53
CA PHE A 152 -4.66 3.13 9.31
C PHE A 152 -4.38 1.63 9.13
N LEU A 153 -3.13 1.18 9.28
CA LEU A 153 -2.81 -0.25 9.16
C LEU A 153 -3.41 -1.08 10.30
N SER A 154 -3.45 -0.53 11.52
CA SER A 154 -4.07 -1.19 12.68
C SER A 154 -5.53 -1.54 12.45
N ASP A 155 -6.27 -0.67 11.74
CA ASP A 155 -7.68 -0.90 11.42
C ASP A 155 -7.91 -1.99 10.38
N PHE A 156 -6.92 -2.28 9.54
CA PHE A 156 -6.89 -3.48 8.71
C PHE A 156 -6.45 -4.74 9.46
N GLY A 157 -6.14 -4.63 10.76
CA GLY A 157 -5.71 -5.75 11.59
C GLY A 157 -4.20 -6.00 11.59
N PHE A 158 -3.42 -5.12 10.98
CA PHE A 158 -1.97 -5.20 11.11
C PHE A 158 -1.54 -4.93 12.56
N ARG A 159 -0.49 -5.62 12.98
CA ARG A 159 0.15 -5.42 14.29
C ARG A 159 1.60 -5.07 14.11
N THR A 160 2.11 -4.15 14.91
CA THR A 160 3.52 -3.78 14.91
C THR A 160 4.36 -4.98 15.36
N VAL A 161 5.29 -5.41 14.50
CA VAL A 161 6.25 -6.50 14.81
C VAL A 161 7.64 -5.97 15.12
N ARG A 162 7.96 -4.77 14.62
CA ARG A 162 9.21 -4.08 14.92
C ARG A 162 9.02 -2.58 14.85
N MET A 163 9.75 -1.85 15.69
CA MET A 163 9.71 -0.39 15.74
C MET A 163 11.11 0.18 15.89
N SER A 164 11.37 1.29 15.20
CA SER A 164 12.57 2.10 15.36
C SER A 164 12.20 3.59 15.26
N GLY A 165 12.24 4.27 16.39
CA GLY A 165 11.71 5.61 16.50
C GLY A 165 10.21 5.64 16.20
N ARG A 166 9.79 6.44 15.22
CA ARG A 166 8.39 6.52 14.75
C ARG A 166 8.07 5.60 13.58
N VAL A 167 9.07 4.92 13.04
CA VAL A 167 8.88 3.97 11.93
C VAL A 167 8.61 2.59 12.49
N GLU A 168 7.61 1.93 11.97
CA GLU A 168 7.18 0.59 12.36
C GLU A 168 7.18 -0.34 11.15
N LEU A 169 7.49 -1.59 11.38
CA LEU A 169 7.12 -2.68 10.48
C LEU A 169 5.86 -3.31 11.05
N ALA A 170 4.77 -3.21 10.33
CA ALA A 170 3.48 -3.77 10.69
C ALA A 170 3.19 -5.02 9.86
N ARG A 171 2.58 -6.04 10.47
CA ARG A 171 2.32 -7.35 9.89
C ARG A 171 0.87 -7.77 10.09
N LEU A 172 0.27 -8.32 9.03
CA LEU A 172 -1.04 -8.95 9.03
C LEU A 172 -0.88 -10.42 8.69
N GLU A 173 -1.22 -11.30 9.65
CA GLU A 173 -1.21 -12.75 9.43
C GLU A 173 -2.38 -13.17 8.53
N LEU A 174 -2.09 -13.93 7.47
CA LEU A 174 -3.10 -14.34 6.49
C LEU A 174 -3.78 -15.66 6.81
N GLY A 175 -3.13 -16.51 7.60
CA GLY A 175 -3.62 -17.87 7.90
C GLY A 175 -4.87 -17.93 8.79
N GLY A 176 -5.13 -16.88 9.57
CA GLY A 176 -6.27 -16.80 10.49
C GLY A 176 -7.41 -15.89 10.05
N LEU A 177 -7.33 -15.32 8.84
CA LEU A 177 -8.35 -14.41 8.36
C LEU A 177 -9.64 -15.16 8.03
N GLN A 178 -10.66 -14.99 8.89
CA GLN A 178 -12.03 -15.34 8.55
C GLN A 178 -12.63 -14.30 7.58
N PRO A 179 -13.64 -14.65 6.78
CA PRO A 179 -14.38 -13.70 5.97
C PRO A 179 -14.82 -12.52 6.84
N VAL A 180 -14.56 -11.30 6.38
CA VAL A 180 -14.91 -10.08 7.12
C VAL A 180 -16.42 -10.02 7.32
N MET A 181 -16.88 -10.13 8.58
CA MET A 181 -18.27 -9.90 8.94
C MET A 181 -18.65 -8.43 8.69
N GLU A 182 -19.89 -8.14 8.31
CA GLU A 182 -20.37 -6.80 7.90
C GLU A 182 -19.97 -5.65 8.83
N GLY A 183 -19.96 -5.87 10.15
CA GLY A 183 -19.54 -4.84 11.12
C GLY A 183 -18.07 -4.39 11.03
N THR A 184 -17.18 -5.23 10.51
CA THR A 184 -15.78 -4.88 10.29
C THR A 184 -15.63 -4.00 9.05
N ARG A 185 -16.49 -4.21 8.03
CA ARG A 185 -16.54 -3.39 6.82
C ARG A 185 -16.88 -1.92 7.14
N GLU A 186 -17.87 -1.68 8.00
CA GLU A 186 -18.25 -0.33 8.43
C GLU A 186 -17.15 0.36 9.24
N ARG A 187 -16.44 -0.38 10.10
CA ARG A 187 -15.31 0.16 10.88
C ARG A 187 -14.16 0.58 9.97
N VAL A 188 -13.77 -0.28 9.01
CA VAL A 188 -12.72 0.02 8.03
C VAL A 188 -13.12 1.20 7.14
N LEU A 189 -14.38 1.27 6.67
CA LEU A 189 -14.88 2.39 5.89
C LEU A 189 -14.84 3.72 6.67
N ARG A 190 -15.13 3.69 7.96
CA ARG A 190 -15.07 4.89 8.83
C ARG A 190 -13.66 5.42 8.93
N VAL A 191 -12.70 4.56 9.20
CA VAL A 191 -11.30 4.92 9.37
C VAL A 191 -10.67 5.41 8.08
N VAL A 192 -10.93 4.72 6.97
CA VAL A 192 -10.46 5.18 5.67
C VAL A 192 -11.06 6.56 5.35
N ARG A 193 -12.35 6.77 5.63
CA ARG A 193 -12.96 8.09 5.49
C ARG A 193 -12.28 9.14 6.35
N ASP A 194 -12.06 8.85 7.63
CA ASP A 194 -11.50 9.82 8.58
C ASP A 194 -10.00 10.12 8.30
N ALA A 195 -9.27 9.18 7.70
CA ALA A 195 -7.89 9.37 7.24
C ALA A 195 -7.77 10.21 5.95
N PHE A 196 -8.83 10.28 5.14
CA PHE A 196 -8.81 10.96 3.84
C PHE A 196 -9.72 12.20 3.75
N VAL A 197 -10.57 12.48 4.76
CA VAL A 197 -11.38 13.69 4.79
C VAL A 197 -10.53 14.84 5.34
N PRO A 198 -10.36 15.95 4.59
CA PRO A 198 -9.69 17.13 5.09
C PRO A 198 -10.46 17.66 6.32
N ALA A 199 -9.73 18.04 7.38
CA ALA A 199 -10.32 18.73 8.49
C ALA A 199 -11.06 19.99 7.99
N PRO A 200 -12.25 20.31 8.53
CA PRO A 200 -12.94 21.53 8.15
C PRO A 200 -12.02 22.72 8.39
N ALA A 201 -11.94 23.62 7.40
CA ALA A 201 -11.13 24.82 7.50
C ALA A 201 -11.52 25.60 8.78
N PRO A 202 -10.55 26.10 9.56
CA PRO A 202 -10.87 26.88 10.74
C PRO A 202 -11.71 28.08 10.32
N GLN A 203 -12.90 28.22 10.90
CA GLN A 203 -13.72 29.41 10.75
C GLN A 203 -12.94 30.56 11.38
N ARG A 204 -12.54 31.53 10.55
CA ARG A 204 -11.94 32.77 11.06
C ARG A 204 -13.00 33.53 11.86
N PRO A 205 -12.65 34.08 13.03
CA PRO A 205 -13.54 34.92 13.82
C PRO A 205 -13.93 36.19 13.07
#